data_8787a0b65a1869ec074ce9315efb812c
#
_entry.id   8787a0b65a1869ec074ce9315efb812c
#
_cell.length_a   1.000
_cell.length_b   1.000
_cell.length_c   1.000
_cell.angle_alpha   90.00
_cell.angle_beta   90.00
_cell.angle_gamma   90.00
#
_symmetry.space_group_name_H-M   'P 1'
#
loop_
_entity.id
_entity.type
_entity.pdbx_description
1 polymer ?
#
loop_
_entity_poly.entity_id
_entity_poly.type
_entity_poly.pdbx_seq_one_letter_code
_entity_poly.pdbx_strand_id
1 'polypeptide(L)'
;MSTGPGLGYHIVDSGGSALPGSLQTNRRLSQWLRFRPDGIVEVSSGKVEIGQGILTAVAQIVADELDVDLARIRMVPATTAASPNEGVTSGSLSVEQSGSALRWASAEARAIFLDAAAQRLGVDAQSLEVRDGEIAGPGNLRTSYWELAEHETGGGLLDRDATARIAPKPATARRLAGVAAERLDIPDKVFGRPR
;
A
#
# COMPACT_ATOMS: atom_id res chain seq x y z
N MET A 1 24.92 18.71 0.94
CA MET A 1 23.85 17.80 0.51
C MET A 1 22.57 18.31 1.13
N SER A 2 21.76 19.01 0.36
CA SER A 2 20.54 19.70 0.84
C SER A 2 19.37 18.73 0.80
N THR A 3 18.86 18.37 1.96
CA THR A 3 17.61 17.65 2.11
C THR A 3 16.47 18.66 2.25
N GLY A 4 15.92 19.10 1.10
CA GLY A 4 14.64 19.82 1.09
C GLY A 4 13.48 18.84 1.37
N PRO A 5 12.35 19.31 1.94
CA PRO A 5 11.19 18.49 2.21
C PRO A 5 10.33 18.38 0.95
N GLY A 6 10.73 17.52 0.05
CA GLY A 6 9.90 17.09 -1.08
C GLY A 6 9.84 15.58 -1.00
N LEU A 7 8.79 15.02 -0.43
CA LEU A 7 8.59 13.59 -0.31
C LEU A 7 8.04 12.99 -1.60
N GLY A 8 8.78 13.17 -2.69
CA GLY A 8 8.73 12.23 -3.79
C GLY A 8 9.12 10.83 -3.32
N TYR A 9 9.03 9.86 -4.16
CA TYR A 9 9.58 8.53 -3.92
C TYR A 9 11.10 8.52 -4.22
N HIS A 10 11.83 7.60 -3.58
CA HIS A 10 13.24 7.38 -3.88
C HIS A 10 13.39 6.20 -4.83
N ILE A 11 13.98 6.46 -6.00
CA ILE A 11 14.39 5.38 -6.90
C ILE A 11 15.68 4.77 -6.35
N VAL A 12 15.70 3.46 -6.16
CA VAL A 12 16.91 2.72 -5.82
C VAL A 12 17.42 2.00 -7.07
N ASP A 13 18.71 2.06 -7.27
CA ASP A 13 19.35 1.22 -8.28
C ASP A 13 19.38 -0.21 -7.73
N SER A 14 18.39 -0.99 -8.10
CA SER A 14 18.20 -2.34 -7.53
C SER A 14 19.21 -3.36 -8.07
N GLY A 15 20.13 -2.99 -8.96
CA GLY A 15 21.24 -3.86 -9.41
C GLY A 15 20.92 -5.37 -9.51
N GLY A 16 19.64 -5.74 -9.75
CA GLY A 16 19.18 -7.12 -9.71
C GLY A 16 18.81 -7.64 -8.32
N SER A 17 18.55 -6.76 -7.33
CA SER A 17 18.09 -7.15 -6.00
C SER A 17 16.76 -7.91 -6.08
N ALA A 18 16.68 -9.06 -5.40
CA ALA A 18 15.47 -9.86 -5.34
C ALA A 18 14.33 -9.08 -4.67
N LEU A 19 13.11 -9.22 -5.19
CA LEU A 19 11.92 -8.66 -4.55
C LEU A 19 11.78 -9.18 -3.11
N PRO A 20 11.39 -8.35 -2.13
CA PRO A 20 11.36 -8.77 -0.73
C PRO A 20 10.13 -9.62 -0.40
N GLY A 21 10.30 -10.53 0.55
CA GLY A 21 9.22 -11.33 1.10
C GLY A 21 8.43 -12.09 0.02
N SER A 22 7.14 -12.18 0.21
CA SER A 22 6.22 -12.89 -0.70
C SER A 22 6.03 -12.17 -2.05
N LEU A 23 6.56 -10.96 -2.22
CA LEU A 23 6.52 -10.25 -3.50
C LEU A 23 7.36 -10.94 -4.57
N GLN A 24 8.32 -11.80 -4.19
CA GLN A 24 9.11 -12.60 -5.13
C GLN A 24 8.23 -13.54 -5.96
N THR A 25 7.23 -14.14 -5.34
CA THR A 25 6.34 -15.13 -5.96
C THR A 25 5.01 -14.55 -6.42
N ASN A 26 4.56 -13.49 -5.79
CA ASN A 26 3.30 -12.80 -6.09
C ASN A 26 3.59 -11.38 -6.58
N ARG A 27 4.10 -11.28 -7.80
CA ARG A 27 4.72 -10.05 -8.30
C ARG A 27 3.73 -8.97 -8.72
N ARG A 28 2.52 -9.33 -9.10
CA ARG A 28 1.53 -8.39 -9.62
C ARG A 28 0.96 -7.49 -8.52
N LEU A 29 1.10 -6.18 -8.67
CA LEU A 29 0.66 -5.20 -7.66
C LEU A 29 -0.84 -5.26 -7.42
N SER A 30 -1.66 -5.51 -8.45
CA SER A 30 -3.11 -5.65 -8.33
C SER A 30 -3.57 -6.86 -7.52
N GLN A 31 -2.70 -7.83 -7.24
CA GLN A 31 -2.99 -8.92 -6.29
C GLN A 31 -2.98 -8.47 -4.84
N TRP A 32 -2.29 -7.38 -4.53
CA TRP A 32 -2.10 -6.87 -3.18
C TRP A 32 -3.01 -5.70 -2.85
N LEU A 33 -3.21 -4.80 -3.82
CA LEU A 33 -3.86 -3.51 -3.61
C LEU A 33 -4.92 -3.23 -4.67
N ARG A 34 -6.07 -2.75 -4.22
CA ARG A 34 -7.14 -2.27 -5.10
C ARG A 34 -7.72 -0.98 -4.53
N PHE A 35 -7.66 0.09 -5.31
CA PHE A 35 -8.26 1.37 -4.97
C PHE A 35 -9.69 1.43 -5.48
N ARG A 36 -10.63 1.76 -4.58
CA ARG A 36 -12.06 1.81 -4.88
C ARG A 36 -12.54 3.25 -5.01
N PRO A 37 -13.57 3.51 -5.83
CA PRO A 37 -14.13 4.86 -5.98
C PRO A 37 -14.70 5.44 -4.68
N ASP A 38 -15.10 4.59 -3.72
CA ASP A 38 -15.62 5.00 -2.41
C ASP A 38 -14.54 5.47 -1.41
N GLY A 39 -13.31 5.64 -1.86
CA GLY A 39 -12.21 6.14 -1.02
C GLY A 39 -11.55 5.07 -0.16
N ILE A 40 -11.75 3.81 -0.47
CA ILE A 40 -11.20 2.67 0.27
C ILE A 40 -10.07 2.02 -0.52
N VAL A 41 -9.02 1.60 0.18
CA VAL A 41 -7.98 0.70 -0.34
C VAL A 41 -8.27 -0.71 0.18
N GLU A 42 -8.64 -1.61 -0.70
CA GLU A 42 -8.70 -3.03 -0.39
C GLU A 42 -7.29 -3.61 -0.44
N VAL A 43 -6.93 -4.31 0.63
CA VAL A 43 -5.61 -4.92 0.83
C VAL A 43 -5.76 -6.41 0.97
N SER A 44 -5.10 -7.16 0.11
CA SER A 44 -5.08 -8.61 0.12
C SER A 44 -3.78 -9.13 0.72
N SER A 45 -3.89 -10.15 1.56
CA SER A 45 -2.76 -10.91 2.09
C SER A 45 -3.15 -12.38 2.13
N GLY A 46 -2.21 -13.27 1.91
CA GLY A 46 -2.40 -14.71 2.11
C GLY A 46 -2.23 -15.15 3.57
N LYS A 47 -1.79 -14.25 4.45
CA LYS A 47 -1.67 -14.53 5.88
C LYS A 47 -3.00 -14.27 6.58
N VAL A 48 -3.36 -15.18 7.50
CA VAL A 48 -4.65 -15.15 8.17
C VAL A 48 -4.55 -14.68 9.62
N GLU A 49 -5.62 -14.06 10.11
CA GLU A 49 -5.76 -13.65 11.50
C GLU A 49 -6.18 -14.84 12.36
N ILE A 50 -5.30 -15.28 13.23
CA ILE A 50 -5.53 -16.35 14.20
C ILE A 50 -5.47 -15.86 15.66
N GLY A 51 -5.62 -14.55 15.86
CA GLY A 51 -5.57 -13.88 17.16
C GLY A 51 -4.33 -13.04 17.39
N GLN A 52 -3.33 -13.10 16.50
CA GLN A 52 -2.03 -12.42 16.64
C GLN A 52 -2.05 -10.94 16.22
N GLY A 53 -3.13 -10.42 15.61
CA GLY A 53 -3.26 -9.03 15.23
C GLY A 53 -2.61 -8.67 13.89
N ILE A 54 -2.31 -9.66 13.04
CA ILE A 54 -1.57 -9.43 11.80
C ILE A 54 -2.32 -8.53 10.82
N LEU A 55 -3.64 -8.64 10.73
CA LEU A 55 -4.43 -7.80 9.81
C LEU A 55 -4.28 -6.31 10.15
N THR A 56 -4.29 -5.96 11.43
CA THR A 56 -4.06 -4.58 11.86
C THR A 56 -2.64 -4.12 11.56
N ALA A 57 -1.65 -4.97 11.84
CA ALA A 57 -0.24 -4.63 11.59
C ALA A 57 0.05 -4.37 10.11
N VAL A 58 -0.44 -5.22 9.20
CA VAL A 58 -0.22 -5.02 7.76
C VAL A 58 -1.04 -3.84 7.22
N ALA A 59 -2.24 -3.58 7.76
CA ALA A 59 -3.02 -2.40 7.41
C ALA A 59 -2.27 -1.10 7.79
N GLN A 60 -1.64 -1.03 8.96
CA GLN A 60 -0.80 0.10 9.36
C GLN A 60 0.39 0.30 8.41
N ILE A 61 1.04 -0.78 7.97
CA ILE A 61 2.15 -0.73 7.02
C ILE A 61 1.70 -0.11 5.69
N VAL A 62 0.57 -0.56 5.16
CA VAL A 62 0.02 -0.06 3.89
C VAL A 62 -0.42 1.41 4.01
N ALA A 63 -1.15 1.75 5.09
CA ALA A 63 -1.61 3.11 5.33
C ALA A 63 -0.45 4.12 5.43
N ASP A 64 0.63 3.72 6.09
CA ASP A 64 1.85 4.53 6.20
C ASP A 64 2.49 4.79 4.82
N GLU A 65 2.68 3.75 4.01
CA GLU A 65 3.34 3.89 2.71
C GLU A 65 2.50 4.71 1.73
N LEU A 66 1.17 4.56 1.78
CA LEU A 66 0.24 5.25 0.88
C LEU A 66 -0.13 6.67 1.34
N ASP A 67 0.26 7.10 2.54
CA ASP A 67 -0.20 8.36 3.14
C ASP A 67 -1.73 8.46 3.23
N VAL A 68 -2.39 7.38 3.69
CA VAL A 68 -3.83 7.34 3.92
C VAL A 68 -4.12 7.04 5.39
N ASP A 69 -5.29 7.45 5.86
CA ASP A 69 -5.75 7.08 7.20
C ASP A 69 -6.03 5.57 7.29
N LEU A 70 -5.81 5.00 8.46
CA LEU A 70 -6.06 3.57 8.71
C LEU A 70 -7.52 3.19 8.43
N ALA A 71 -8.47 4.10 8.63
CA ALA A 71 -9.88 3.92 8.33
C ALA A 71 -10.18 3.69 6.84
N ARG A 72 -9.28 4.10 5.95
CA ARG A 72 -9.38 3.83 4.52
C ARG A 72 -8.91 2.44 4.11
N ILE A 73 -8.27 1.71 5.00
CA ILE A 73 -7.77 0.37 4.69
C ILE A 73 -8.83 -0.67 5.04
N ARG A 74 -9.18 -1.48 4.06
CA ARG A 74 -10.03 -2.66 4.23
C ARG A 74 -9.22 -3.92 3.91
N MET A 75 -8.97 -4.72 4.93
CA MET A 75 -8.35 -6.03 4.73
C MET A 75 -9.36 -6.98 4.08
N VAL A 76 -9.02 -7.52 2.91
CA VAL A 76 -9.85 -8.53 2.23
C VAL A 76 -9.64 -9.88 2.91
N PRO A 77 -10.72 -10.62 3.25
CA PRO A 77 -10.58 -11.96 3.80
C PRO A 77 -9.75 -12.87 2.90
N ALA A 78 -8.79 -13.58 3.47
CA ALA A 78 -7.93 -14.47 2.71
C ALA A 78 -8.73 -15.64 2.12
N THR A 79 -8.53 -15.87 0.82
CA THR A 79 -9.11 -17.01 0.09
C THR A 79 -8.07 -17.67 -0.78
N THR A 80 -8.20 -18.96 -1.01
CA THR A 80 -7.30 -19.71 -1.91
C THR A 80 -7.48 -19.35 -3.38
N ALA A 81 -8.59 -18.68 -3.72
CA ALA A 81 -8.92 -18.32 -5.09
C ALA A 81 -8.34 -16.97 -5.53
N ALA A 82 -8.19 -16.00 -4.61
CA ALA A 82 -7.89 -14.62 -4.98
C ALA A 82 -6.71 -14.00 -4.21
N SER A 83 -6.39 -14.50 -3.01
CA SER A 83 -5.30 -13.94 -2.22
C SER A 83 -3.92 -14.33 -2.78
N PRO A 84 -2.88 -13.51 -2.58
CA PRO A 84 -1.51 -13.90 -2.87
C PRO A 84 -1.17 -15.23 -2.17
N ASN A 85 -0.53 -16.14 -2.89
CA ASN A 85 -0.12 -17.40 -2.29
C ASN A 85 1.13 -17.19 -1.42
N GLU A 86 0.92 -17.06 -0.12
CA GLU A 86 1.97 -16.83 0.86
C GLU A 86 2.24 -18.07 1.75
N GLY A 87 1.74 -19.23 1.34
CA GLY A 87 1.83 -20.45 2.12
C GLY A 87 1.10 -20.36 3.47
N VAL A 88 1.55 -21.16 4.43
CA VAL A 88 0.91 -21.23 5.76
C VAL A 88 1.21 -20.00 6.62
N THR A 89 0.28 -19.66 7.51
CA THR A 89 0.49 -18.64 8.55
C THR A 89 1.15 -19.28 9.76
N SER A 90 2.48 -19.31 9.79
CA SER A 90 3.28 -19.94 10.85
C SER A 90 4.67 -19.31 10.95
N GLY A 91 5.45 -19.72 11.94
CA GLY A 91 6.87 -19.36 12.09
C GLY A 91 7.16 -17.89 12.33
N SER A 92 6.18 -17.09 12.76
CA SER A 92 6.31 -15.63 12.95
C SER A 92 6.71 -14.86 11.68
N LEU A 93 6.47 -15.43 10.50
CA LEU A 93 6.91 -14.88 9.21
C LEU A 93 5.92 -13.87 8.60
N SER A 94 4.75 -13.63 9.20
CA SER A 94 3.71 -12.82 8.57
C SER A 94 4.14 -11.37 8.31
N VAL A 95 4.80 -10.71 9.26
CA VAL A 95 5.33 -9.35 9.06
C VAL A 95 6.54 -9.37 8.14
N GLU A 96 7.42 -10.36 8.28
CA GLU A 96 8.62 -10.47 7.45
C GLU A 96 8.27 -10.70 5.98
N GLN A 97 7.36 -11.61 5.69
CA GLN A 97 6.99 -11.97 4.31
C GLN A 97 5.90 -11.05 3.75
N SER A 98 4.71 -11.06 4.35
CA SER A 98 3.57 -10.27 3.86
C SER A 98 3.73 -8.77 4.13
N GLY A 99 4.18 -8.41 5.33
CA GLY A 99 4.42 -7.01 5.68
C GLY A 99 5.50 -6.38 4.81
N SER A 100 6.59 -7.08 4.50
CA SER A 100 7.62 -6.59 3.57
C SER A 100 7.08 -6.48 2.15
N ALA A 101 6.35 -7.49 1.66
CA ALA A 101 5.74 -7.45 0.33
C ALA A 101 4.78 -6.28 0.19
N LEU A 102 3.86 -6.09 1.14
CA LEU A 102 2.89 -4.99 1.14
C LEU A 102 3.56 -3.64 1.25
N ARG A 103 4.64 -3.52 2.04
CA ARG A 103 5.41 -2.27 2.13
C ARG A 103 5.97 -1.85 0.78
N TRP A 104 6.63 -2.75 0.07
CA TRP A 104 7.21 -2.46 -1.24
C TRP A 104 6.15 -2.27 -2.32
N ALA A 105 5.10 -3.09 -2.32
CA ALA A 105 3.98 -2.93 -3.25
C ALA A 105 3.28 -1.58 -3.07
N SER A 106 3.10 -1.13 -1.83
CA SER A 106 2.49 0.17 -1.53
C SER A 106 3.38 1.35 -1.90
N ALA A 107 4.70 1.25 -1.66
CA ALA A 107 5.64 2.28 -2.08
C ALA A 107 5.64 2.44 -3.60
N GLU A 108 5.64 1.34 -4.34
CA GLU A 108 5.60 1.35 -5.79
C GLU A 108 4.24 1.83 -6.32
N ALA A 109 3.14 1.39 -5.72
CA ALA A 109 1.81 1.89 -6.05
C ALA A 109 1.70 3.41 -5.86
N ARG A 110 2.20 3.93 -4.74
CA ARG A 110 2.25 5.38 -4.49
C ARG A 110 3.00 6.13 -5.58
N ALA A 111 4.16 5.64 -6.00
CA ALA A 111 4.94 6.26 -7.08
C ALA A 111 4.18 6.25 -8.41
N ILE A 112 3.55 5.13 -8.77
CA ILE A 112 2.74 5.00 -9.98
C ILE A 112 1.60 6.03 -9.99
N PHE A 113 0.90 6.20 -8.87
CA PHE A 113 -0.17 7.20 -8.76
C PHE A 113 0.37 8.63 -8.81
N LEU A 114 1.52 8.91 -8.22
CA LEU A 114 2.16 10.24 -8.32
C LEU A 114 2.59 10.55 -9.76
N ASP A 115 3.12 9.59 -10.48
CA ASP A 115 3.47 9.76 -11.90
C ASP A 115 2.22 10.00 -12.76
N ALA A 116 1.14 9.27 -12.52
CA ALA A 116 -0.14 9.49 -13.20
C ALA A 116 -0.74 10.86 -12.87
N ALA A 117 -0.66 11.30 -11.62
CA ALA A 117 -1.10 12.63 -11.19
C ALA A 117 -0.26 13.72 -11.86
N ALA A 118 1.05 13.56 -11.90
CA ALA A 118 1.97 14.50 -12.54
C ALA A 118 1.64 14.68 -14.04
N GLN A 119 1.40 13.60 -14.74
CA GLN A 119 0.97 13.63 -16.14
C GLN A 119 -0.38 14.31 -16.32
N ARG A 120 -1.36 13.99 -15.49
CA ARG A 120 -2.71 14.56 -15.55
C ARG A 120 -2.72 16.07 -15.24
N LEU A 121 -1.92 16.50 -14.26
CA LEU A 121 -1.87 17.88 -13.79
C LEU A 121 -0.84 18.74 -14.55
N GLY A 122 0.04 18.12 -15.36
CA GLY A 122 1.09 18.83 -16.12
C GLY A 122 2.19 19.42 -15.23
N VAL A 123 2.55 18.75 -14.13
CA VAL A 123 3.56 19.19 -13.16
C VAL A 123 4.60 18.09 -12.89
N ASP A 124 5.70 18.46 -12.23
CA ASP A 124 6.69 17.48 -11.78
C ASP A 124 6.12 16.65 -10.61
N ALA A 125 6.31 15.33 -10.64
CA ALA A 125 5.89 14.42 -9.58
C ALA A 125 6.52 14.77 -8.21
N GLN A 126 7.71 15.35 -8.21
CA GLN A 126 8.39 15.80 -6.99
C GLN A 126 7.72 17.04 -6.33
N SER A 127 6.89 17.76 -7.08
CA SER A 127 6.12 18.88 -6.56
C SER A 127 4.79 18.48 -5.94
N LEU A 128 4.44 17.18 -5.98
CA LEU A 128 3.19 16.64 -5.48
C LEU A 128 3.33 16.15 -4.04
N GLU A 129 2.33 16.45 -3.24
CA GLU A 129 2.18 15.96 -1.87
C GLU A 129 0.93 15.10 -1.76
N VAL A 130 1.03 14.02 -0.95
CA VAL A 130 -0.11 13.15 -0.66
C VAL A 130 -0.53 13.32 0.80
N ARG A 131 -1.83 13.49 1.02
CA ARG A 131 -2.42 13.51 2.35
C ARG A 131 -3.77 12.81 2.30
N ASP A 132 -3.91 11.72 3.03
CA ASP A 132 -5.10 10.88 3.08
C ASP A 132 -5.63 10.48 1.69
N GLY A 133 -4.69 10.16 0.76
CA GLY A 133 -5.00 9.77 -0.62
C GLY A 133 -5.32 10.93 -1.57
N GLU A 134 -5.49 12.16 -1.06
CA GLU A 134 -5.56 13.37 -1.86
C GLU A 134 -4.16 13.78 -2.31
N ILE A 135 -4.02 14.11 -3.58
CA ILE A 135 -2.76 14.54 -4.20
C ILE A 135 -2.87 16.02 -4.54
N ALA A 136 -2.02 16.83 -3.92
CA ALA A 136 -1.98 18.27 -4.12
C ALA A 136 -0.69 18.67 -4.82
N GLY A 137 -0.81 19.61 -5.76
CA GLY A 137 0.29 20.21 -6.51
C GLY A 137 0.31 21.73 -6.40
N PRO A 138 1.29 22.40 -7.03
CA PRO A 138 1.38 23.85 -7.07
C PRO A 138 0.11 24.50 -7.62
N GLY A 139 -0.21 25.71 -7.18
CA GLY A 139 -1.31 26.50 -7.74
C GLY A 139 -2.71 25.92 -7.48
N ASN A 140 -2.90 25.20 -6.37
CA ASN A 140 -4.15 24.54 -6.01
C ASN A 140 -4.59 23.40 -6.95
N LEU A 141 -3.70 22.87 -7.75
CA LEU A 141 -3.96 21.65 -8.52
C LEU A 141 -4.20 20.48 -7.57
N ARG A 142 -5.23 19.69 -7.85
CA ARG A 142 -5.62 18.55 -7.01
C ARG A 142 -6.12 17.39 -7.85
N THR A 143 -5.88 16.21 -7.35
CA THR A 143 -6.49 14.94 -7.76
C THR A 143 -6.41 13.98 -6.58
N SER A 144 -6.82 12.72 -6.75
CA SER A 144 -6.72 11.71 -5.71
C SER A 144 -6.40 10.34 -6.28
N TYR A 145 -6.00 9.40 -5.43
CA TYR A 145 -5.85 8.00 -5.83
C TYR A 145 -7.14 7.44 -6.41
N TRP A 146 -8.28 7.84 -5.85
CA TRP A 146 -9.61 7.36 -6.21
C TRP A 146 -10.01 7.80 -7.60
N GLU A 147 -9.85 9.09 -7.89
CA GLU A 147 -10.10 9.65 -9.22
C GLU A 147 -9.19 9.04 -10.29
N LEU A 148 -7.92 8.85 -9.97
CA LEU A 148 -6.97 8.25 -10.91
C LEU A 148 -7.30 6.78 -11.17
N ALA A 149 -7.72 6.03 -10.14
CA ALA A 149 -8.12 4.64 -10.27
C ALA A 149 -9.40 4.45 -11.08
N GLU A 150 -10.35 5.40 -11.00
CA GLU A 150 -11.63 5.36 -11.73
C GLU A 150 -11.46 5.58 -13.24
N HIS A 151 -10.49 6.42 -13.63
CA HIS A 151 -10.27 6.77 -15.03
C HIS A 151 -9.47 5.73 -15.83
N GLU A 152 -9.01 4.68 -15.21
CA GLU A 152 -8.20 3.65 -15.86
C GLU A 152 -9.09 2.55 -16.49
N THR A 153 -8.99 2.41 -17.80
CA THR A 153 -9.59 1.30 -18.54
C THR A 153 -8.60 0.15 -18.72
N GLY A 154 -9.03 -1.08 -18.55
CA GLY A 154 -8.23 -2.25 -18.97
C GLY A 154 -7.32 -2.88 -17.93
N GLY A 155 -7.68 -2.88 -16.65
CA GLY A 155 -6.94 -3.58 -15.59
C GLY A 155 -6.34 -2.67 -14.53
N GLY A 156 -6.36 -1.36 -14.76
CA GLY A 156 -5.93 -0.35 -13.79
C GLY A 156 -4.42 -0.13 -13.74
N LEU A 157 -4.02 0.98 -13.11
CA LEU A 157 -2.63 1.41 -12.95
C LEU A 157 -1.73 0.34 -12.32
N LEU A 158 -2.29 -0.50 -11.46
CA LEU A 158 -1.56 -1.52 -10.71
C LEU A 158 -1.52 -2.90 -11.39
N ASP A 159 -2.12 -3.06 -12.59
CA ASP A 159 -2.04 -4.34 -13.30
C ASP A 159 -0.69 -4.55 -13.98
N ARG A 160 0.36 -4.51 -13.17
CA ARG A 160 1.77 -4.70 -13.55
C ARG A 160 2.56 -5.38 -12.45
N ASP A 161 3.69 -5.95 -12.83
CA ASP A 161 4.61 -6.58 -11.86
C ASP A 161 5.42 -5.53 -11.10
N ALA A 162 5.66 -5.81 -9.82
CA ALA A 162 6.56 -5.03 -8.98
C ALA A 162 7.99 -5.09 -9.51
N THR A 163 8.69 -3.98 -9.41
CA THR A 163 10.07 -3.82 -9.91
C THR A 163 11.11 -3.70 -8.79
N ALA A 164 10.70 -3.43 -7.57
CA ALA A 164 11.55 -3.09 -6.43
C ALA A 164 12.48 -1.88 -6.67
N ARG A 165 12.13 -1.01 -7.61
CA ARG A 165 12.92 0.21 -7.89
C ARG A 165 12.57 1.38 -6.98
N ILE A 166 11.41 1.33 -6.35
CA ILE A 166 10.93 2.38 -5.44
C ILE A 166 11.15 1.94 -4.00
N ALA A 167 12.02 2.64 -3.29
CA ALA A 167 12.26 2.37 -1.89
C ALA A 167 11.05 2.75 -1.03
N PRO A 168 10.67 1.91 -0.07
CA PRO A 168 9.72 2.28 0.96
C PRO A 168 10.21 3.46 1.81
N LYS A 169 9.30 4.15 2.45
CA LYS A 169 9.63 5.25 3.38
C LYS A 169 10.60 4.81 4.46
N PRO A 170 11.58 5.66 4.81
CA PRO A 170 12.48 5.38 5.93
C PRO A 170 11.71 5.29 7.25
N ALA A 171 12.28 4.61 8.25
CA ALA A 171 11.63 4.42 9.54
C ALA A 171 11.22 5.76 10.21
N THR A 172 11.99 6.80 10.00
CA THR A 172 11.75 8.16 10.53
C THR A 172 10.55 8.87 9.91
N ALA A 173 10.07 8.42 8.75
CA ALA A 173 8.90 8.98 8.07
C ALA A 173 7.60 8.21 8.37
N ARG A 174 7.68 7.13 9.15
CA ARG A 174 6.52 6.33 9.53
C ARG A 174 5.72 7.03 10.62
N ARG A 175 4.39 6.99 10.51
CA ARG A 175 3.47 7.64 11.43
C ARG A 175 2.51 6.67 12.10
N LEU A 176 2.20 5.54 11.46
CA LEU A 176 1.23 4.56 11.90
C LEU A 176 1.87 3.23 12.29
N ALA A 177 2.86 2.74 11.53
CA ALA A 177 3.55 1.50 11.85
C ALA A 177 4.42 1.69 13.11
N GLY A 178 4.19 0.86 14.12
CA GLY A 178 4.86 0.96 15.42
C GLY A 178 4.11 1.81 16.46
N VAL A 179 2.96 2.37 16.09
CA VAL A 179 2.06 3.08 17.02
C VAL A 179 0.91 2.14 17.42
N ALA A 180 0.45 2.25 18.67
CA ALA A 180 -0.70 1.47 19.12
C ALA A 180 -1.95 1.83 18.31
N ALA A 181 -2.62 0.82 17.76
CA ALA A 181 -3.88 0.96 17.05
C ALA A 181 -4.90 -0.05 17.55
N GLU A 182 -6.17 0.32 17.52
CA GLU A 182 -7.25 -0.61 17.80
C GLU A 182 -7.26 -1.73 16.75
N ARG A 183 -7.45 -2.95 17.20
CA ARG A 183 -7.49 -4.11 16.30
C ARG A 183 -8.73 -4.06 15.42
N LEU A 184 -8.52 -4.17 14.12
CA LEU A 184 -9.59 -4.11 13.11
C LEU A 184 -10.57 -5.28 13.20
N ASP A 185 -10.17 -6.41 13.77
CA ASP A 185 -10.96 -7.64 13.83
C ASP A 185 -11.79 -7.79 15.12
N ILE A 186 -11.47 -7.05 16.19
CA ILE A 186 -12.10 -7.22 17.49
C ILE A 186 -13.56 -6.72 17.52
N PRO A 187 -13.91 -5.53 17.00
CA PRO A 187 -15.28 -5.03 17.11
C PRO A 187 -16.32 -6.01 16.55
N ASP A 188 -16.10 -6.57 15.37
CA ASP A 188 -17.03 -7.52 14.77
C ASP A 188 -17.15 -8.82 15.58
N LYS A 189 -16.02 -9.31 16.11
CA LYS A 189 -16.00 -10.51 16.94
C LYS A 189 -16.78 -10.31 18.26
N VAL A 190 -16.60 -9.16 18.91
CA VAL A 190 -17.25 -8.84 20.19
C VAL A 190 -18.76 -8.63 20.02
N PHE A 191 -19.16 -7.99 18.92
CA PHE A 191 -20.57 -7.72 18.64
C PHE A 191 -21.28 -8.81 17.85
N GLY A 192 -20.61 -9.96 17.59
CA GLY A 192 -21.19 -11.10 16.89
C GLY A 192 -21.57 -10.80 15.44
N ARG A 193 -20.91 -9.86 14.78
CA ARG A 193 -21.14 -9.57 13.38
C ARG A 193 -20.48 -10.63 12.51
N PRO A 194 -21.18 -11.16 11.47
CA PRO A 194 -20.57 -12.09 10.52
C PRO A 194 -19.45 -11.39 9.73
N ARG A 195 -18.43 -12.16 9.41
CA ARG A 195 -17.31 -11.74 8.55
C ARG A 195 -17.34 -12.53 7.24
#